data_58f25c2819d5be5ad88a1a2421eec0c2
#
_entry.id   58f25c2819d5be5ad88a1a2421eec0c2
#
_cell.length_a   1.000
_cell.length_b   1.000
_cell.length_c   1.000
_cell.angle_alpha   90.00
_cell.angle_beta   90.00
_cell.angle_gamma   90.00
#
_symmetry.space_group_name_H-M   'P 1'
#
loop_
_entity.id
_entity.type
_entity.pdbx_description
1 polymer ?
#
loop_
_entity_poly.entity_id
_entity_poly.type
_entity_poly.pdbx_seq_one_letter_code
_entity_poly.pdbx_strand_id
1 'polypeptide(L)'
;LLAEAAKKNKFEAHFYSFGNGEQVITAAAKHSNCIHEMGRVTTQVAAKARSEADLLLSLGNKNTSQIPSKLFEYIATGKPIIHLDVSNNDPAISLLASYPYALVLVNDSGDDCTVQLVDFIKKYSGKELDFPTISKLFPEALPSTTCNTLGGYF
;
A
#
# COMPACT_ATOMS: atom_id res chain seq x y z
N LEU A 1 -15.06 -3.31 3.48
CA LEU A 1 -13.93 -3.43 4.38
C LEU A 1 -13.55 -2.09 5.03
N LEU A 2 -12.98 -1.09 4.27
CA LEU A 2 -12.51 0.18 4.86
C LEU A 2 -13.63 0.93 5.61
N ALA A 3 -14.82 1.05 5.04
CA ALA A 3 -15.95 1.71 5.67
C ALA A 3 -16.39 1.02 6.97
N GLU A 4 -16.35 -0.31 7.02
CA GLU A 4 -16.66 -1.07 8.24
C GLU A 4 -15.56 -0.91 9.30
N ALA A 5 -14.31 -0.93 8.89
CA ALA A 5 -13.18 -0.70 9.79
C ALA A 5 -13.22 0.72 10.39
N ALA A 6 -13.62 1.73 9.62
CA ALA A 6 -13.72 3.12 10.08
C ALA A 6 -14.81 3.33 11.14
N LYS A 7 -15.81 2.45 11.22
CA LYS A 7 -16.79 2.47 12.32
C LYS A 7 -16.17 2.05 13.66
N LYS A 8 -15.11 1.22 13.60
CA LYS A 8 -14.43 0.67 14.78
C LYS A 8 -13.18 1.47 15.18
N ASN A 9 -12.58 2.18 14.24
CA ASN A 9 -11.40 3.01 14.47
C ASN A 9 -11.39 4.20 13.51
N LYS A 10 -11.16 5.42 14.00
CA LYS A 10 -11.13 6.60 13.15
C LYS A 10 -9.86 6.61 12.31
N PHE A 11 -10.01 6.67 11.00
CA PHE A 11 -8.96 6.91 10.02
C PHE A 11 -9.56 7.50 8.75
N GLU A 12 -8.71 8.03 7.89
CA GLU A 12 -9.07 8.53 6.56
C GLU A 12 -8.24 7.80 5.51
N ALA A 13 -8.86 7.40 4.41
CA ALA A 13 -8.23 6.74 3.29
C ALA A 13 -8.29 7.66 2.06
N HIS A 14 -7.14 8.16 1.62
CA HIS A 14 -7.01 9.06 0.50
C HIS A 14 -6.55 8.29 -0.75
N PHE A 15 -7.35 8.31 -1.80
CA PHE A 15 -7.09 7.59 -3.04
C PHE A 15 -6.66 8.56 -4.16
N TYR A 16 -5.40 8.50 -4.52
CA TYR A 16 -4.82 9.21 -5.65
C TYR A 16 -4.86 8.32 -6.89
N SER A 17 -6.02 8.23 -7.52
CA SER A 17 -6.26 7.30 -8.63
C SER A 17 -6.62 8.01 -9.92
N PHE A 18 -6.43 7.30 -11.02
CA PHE A 18 -6.79 7.71 -12.36
C PHE A 18 -7.22 6.51 -13.20
N GLY A 19 -8.30 6.66 -13.98
CA GLY A 19 -8.77 5.64 -14.91
C GLY A 19 -9.85 4.73 -14.34
N ASN A 20 -9.82 3.44 -14.66
CA ASN A 20 -10.95 2.52 -14.43
C ASN A 20 -11.34 2.32 -12.95
N GLY A 21 -10.46 2.61 -12.01
CA GLY A 21 -10.73 2.53 -10.56
C GLY A 21 -11.51 3.73 -10.01
N GLU A 22 -11.49 4.86 -10.69
CA GLU A 22 -12.05 6.15 -10.23
C GLU A 22 -13.54 6.03 -9.89
N GLN A 23 -14.32 5.40 -10.75
CA GLN A 23 -15.77 5.25 -10.53
C GLN A 23 -16.10 4.44 -9.26
N VAL A 24 -15.30 3.41 -8.98
CA VAL A 24 -15.48 2.57 -7.78
C VAL A 24 -15.15 3.37 -6.52
N ILE A 25 -14.06 4.14 -6.55
CA ILE A 25 -13.65 4.98 -5.42
C ILE A 25 -14.65 6.12 -5.19
N THR A 26 -15.11 6.79 -6.26
CA THR A 26 -16.16 7.82 -6.20
C THR A 26 -17.44 7.26 -5.59
N ALA A 27 -17.87 6.07 -6.02
CA ALA A 27 -19.04 5.42 -5.44
C ALA A 27 -18.84 5.09 -3.95
N ALA A 28 -17.68 4.58 -3.56
CA ALA A 28 -17.35 4.29 -2.17
C ALA A 28 -17.31 5.55 -1.29
N ALA A 29 -16.74 6.65 -1.79
CA ALA A 29 -16.68 7.93 -1.11
C ALA A 29 -18.06 8.53 -0.83
N LYS A 30 -19.04 8.30 -1.70
CA LYS A 30 -20.44 8.75 -1.47
C LYS A 30 -21.10 8.04 -0.28
N HIS A 31 -20.63 6.85 0.06
CA HIS A 31 -21.22 6.01 1.12
C HIS A 31 -20.36 5.93 2.39
N SER A 32 -19.22 6.63 2.43
CA SER A 32 -18.31 6.57 3.57
C SER A 32 -17.51 7.87 3.73
N ASN A 33 -17.65 8.49 4.88
CA ASN A 33 -16.93 9.73 5.21
C ASN A 33 -15.41 9.52 5.43
N CYS A 34 -14.95 8.28 5.48
CA CYS A 34 -13.53 7.96 5.65
C CYS A 34 -12.78 7.76 4.32
N ILE A 35 -13.49 7.76 3.20
CA ILE A 35 -12.91 7.52 1.87
C ILE A 35 -12.92 8.83 1.08
N HIS A 36 -11.74 9.27 0.68
CA HIS A 36 -11.54 10.51 -0.06
C HIS A 36 -10.93 10.21 -1.42
N GLU A 37 -11.63 10.62 -2.48
CA GLU A 37 -11.10 10.59 -3.83
C GLU A 37 -10.33 11.89 -4.08
N MET A 38 -9.03 11.78 -4.33
CA MET A 38 -8.12 12.90 -4.57
C MET A 38 -7.85 13.11 -6.07
N GLY A 39 -8.32 12.19 -6.92
CA GLY A 39 -8.14 12.23 -8.36
C GLY A 39 -6.69 12.11 -8.82
N ARG A 40 -6.45 12.55 -10.06
CA ARG A 40 -5.11 12.58 -10.64
C ARG A 40 -4.32 13.78 -10.13
N VAL A 41 -3.14 13.51 -9.59
CA VAL A 41 -2.21 14.54 -9.09
C VAL A 41 -0.83 14.40 -9.75
N THR A 42 0.01 15.41 -9.59
CA THR A 42 1.42 15.35 -10.04
C THR A 42 2.23 14.37 -9.19
N THR A 43 3.33 13.88 -9.73
CA THR A 43 4.26 12.99 -9.01
C THR A 43 4.74 13.61 -7.69
N GLN A 44 4.96 14.92 -7.66
CA GLN A 44 5.39 15.64 -6.47
C GLN A 44 4.32 15.62 -5.38
N VAL A 45 3.05 15.86 -5.74
CA VAL A 45 1.92 15.80 -4.80
C VAL A 45 1.73 14.38 -4.28
N ALA A 46 1.82 13.36 -5.14
CA ALA A 46 1.74 11.96 -4.73
C ALA A 46 2.89 11.56 -3.80
N ALA A 47 4.12 12.04 -4.06
CA ALA A 47 5.28 11.79 -3.20
C ALA A 47 5.10 12.44 -1.82
N LYS A 48 4.62 13.68 -1.78
CA LYS A 48 4.30 14.38 -0.54
C LYS A 48 3.21 13.63 0.26
N ALA A 49 2.12 13.25 -0.38
CA ALA A 49 1.04 12.49 0.26
C ALA A 49 1.56 11.17 0.86
N ARG A 50 2.44 10.45 0.14
CA ARG A 50 3.13 9.25 0.65
C ARG A 50 3.97 9.53 1.89
N SER A 51 4.70 10.63 1.90
CA SER A 51 5.56 10.99 3.04
C SER A 51 4.77 11.40 4.29
N GLU A 52 3.56 11.95 4.10
CA GLU A 52 2.69 12.40 5.19
C GLU A 52 1.73 11.31 5.70
N ALA A 53 1.53 10.23 4.94
CA ALA A 53 0.65 9.14 5.34
C ALA A 53 1.22 8.32 6.52
N ASP A 54 0.36 7.87 7.41
CA ASP A 54 0.71 6.95 8.52
C ASP A 54 0.85 5.50 8.05
N LEU A 55 0.11 5.13 6.99
CA LEU A 55 0.12 3.80 6.37
C LEU A 55 -0.09 3.95 4.85
N LEU A 56 0.35 2.96 4.10
CA LEU A 56 0.20 2.92 2.66
C LEU A 56 -0.69 1.74 2.25
N LEU A 57 -1.63 2.00 1.32
CA LEU A 57 -2.53 0.99 0.79
C LEU A 57 -2.10 0.59 -0.62
N SER A 58 -1.82 -0.69 -0.80
CA SER A 58 -1.53 -1.31 -2.09
C SER A 58 -2.68 -2.22 -2.53
N LEU A 59 -3.04 -2.13 -3.80
CA LEU A 59 -4.03 -3.02 -4.41
C LEU A 59 -3.32 -4.02 -5.30
N GLY A 60 -3.66 -5.29 -5.14
CA GLY A 60 -3.17 -6.38 -5.96
C GLY A 60 -3.61 -6.27 -7.43
N ASN A 61 -2.86 -6.88 -8.30
CA ASN A 61 -3.16 -6.97 -9.72
C ASN A 61 -3.84 -8.29 -10.05
N LYS A 62 -4.76 -8.29 -11.01
CA LYS A 62 -5.26 -9.53 -11.65
C LYS A 62 -4.18 -10.23 -12.46
N ASN A 63 -3.14 -9.50 -12.87
CA ASN A 63 -1.98 -10.09 -13.55
C ASN A 63 -0.99 -10.63 -12.52
N THR A 64 -0.95 -11.95 -12.41
CA THR A 64 -0.10 -12.68 -11.46
C THR A 64 1.38 -12.74 -11.84
N SER A 65 1.77 -12.13 -12.97
CA SER A 65 3.16 -12.15 -13.47
C SER A 65 3.97 -10.92 -13.06
N GLN A 66 3.36 -9.92 -12.47
CA GLN A 66 4.03 -8.64 -12.18
C GLN A 66 3.73 -8.14 -10.78
N ILE A 67 4.80 -7.84 -10.04
CA ILE A 67 4.71 -7.06 -8.80
C ILE A 67 4.48 -5.60 -9.17
N PRO A 68 3.49 -4.90 -8.57
CA PRO A 68 3.28 -3.49 -8.80
C PRO A 68 4.55 -2.67 -8.46
N SER A 69 5.07 -1.90 -9.42
CA SER A 69 6.29 -1.09 -9.21
C SER A 69 6.18 -0.12 -8.03
N LYS A 70 4.98 0.39 -7.77
CA LYS A 70 4.70 1.26 -6.61
C LYS A 70 4.94 0.57 -5.26
N LEU A 71 4.89 -0.76 -5.21
CA LEU A 71 5.14 -1.48 -3.97
C LEU A 71 6.59 -1.30 -3.49
N PHE A 72 7.55 -1.27 -4.41
CA PHE A 72 8.96 -0.97 -4.08
C PHE A 72 9.13 0.46 -3.56
N GLU A 73 8.41 1.43 -4.16
CA GLU A 73 8.39 2.79 -3.64
C GLU A 73 7.80 2.87 -2.23
N TYR A 74 6.80 2.04 -1.91
CA TYR A 74 6.19 1.97 -0.58
C TYR A 74 7.15 1.34 0.43
N ILE A 75 7.77 0.23 0.09
CA ILE A 75 8.80 -0.43 0.92
C ILE A 75 9.93 0.54 1.25
N ALA A 76 10.39 1.32 0.26
CA ALA A 76 11.46 2.31 0.44
C ALA A 76 11.10 3.43 1.45
N THR A 77 9.82 3.67 1.72
CA THR A 77 9.41 4.64 2.76
C THR A 77 9.55 4.10 4.18
N GLY A 78 9.66 2.79 4.38
CA GLY A 78 9.64 2.16 5.71
C GLY A 78 8.28 2.10 6.38
N LYS A 79 7.24 2.68 5.78
CA LYS A 79 5.90 2.80 6.37
C LYS A 79 5.15 1.49 6.35
N PRO A 80 4.18 1.28 7.26
CA PRO A 80 3.33 0.12 7.24
C PRO A 80 2.52 0.04 5.94
N ILE A 81 2.43 -1.17 5.38
CA ILE A 81 1.75 -1.43 4.10
C ILE A 81 0.59 -2.39 4.33
N ILE A 82 -0.60 -1.98 3.90
CA ILE A 82 -1.76 -2.84 3.77
C ILE A 82 -1.88 -3.21 2.29
N HIS A 83 -1.90 -4.51 2.00
CA HIS A 83 -2.05 -5.02 0.64
C HIS A 83 -3.35 -5.81 0.52
N LEU A 84 -4.21 -5.39 -0.41
CA LEU A 84 -5.44 -6.08 -0.73
C LEU A 84 -5.20 -6.97 -1.94
N ASP A 85 -5.08 -8.29 -1.72
CA ASP A 85 -4.98 -9.26 -2.80
C ASP A 85 -6.35 -9.50 -3.43
N VAL A 86 -6.41 -9.40 -4.76
CA VAL A 86 -7.64 -9.61 -5.55
C VAL A 86 -7.59 -10.87 -6.41
N SER A 87 -6.45 -11.58 -6.40
CA SER A 87 -6.20 -12.69 -7.33
C SER A 87 -6.02 -14.05 -6.65
N ASN A 88 -5.84 -14.09 -5.34
CA ASN A 88 -5.42 -15.26 -4.55
C ASN A 88 -4.06 -15.85 -4.97
N ASN A 89 -3.32 -15.20 -5.85
CA ASN A 89 -2.00 -15.63 -6.33
C ASN A 89 -1.15 -14.42 -6.73
N ASP A 90 -1.18 -13.35 -5.93
CA ASP A 90 -0.41 -12.13 -6.19
C ASP A 90 1.05 -12.34 -5.80
N PRO A 91 2.02 -12.15 -6.71
CA PRO A 91 3.45 -12.27 -6.42
C PRO A 91 3.93 -11.27 -5.36
N ALA A 92 3.20 -10.18 -5.12
CA ALA A 92 3.47 -9.22 -4.07
C ALA A 92 3.41 -9.85 -2.66
N ILE A 93 2.63 -10.94 -2.48
CA ILE A 93 2.50 -11.62 -1.18
C ILE A 93 3.85 -12.15 -0.72
N SER A 94 4.61 -12.81 -1.60
CA SER A 94 5.94 -13.34 -1.27
C SER A 94 6.93 -12.24 -0.89
N LEU A 95 6.89 -11.10 -1.57
CA LEU A 95 7.70 -9.93 -1.27
C LEU A 95 7.33 -9.36 0.11
N LEU A 96 6.05 -9.17 0.37
CA LEU A 96 5.53 -8.59 1.60
C LEU A 96 5.66 -9.52 2.82
N ALA A 97 5.77 -10.84 2.62
CA ALA A 97 6.03 -11.80 3.71
C ALA A 97 7.33 -11.49 4.47
N SER A 98 8.31 -10.88 3.81
CA SER A 98 9.57 -10.44 4.42
C SER A 98 9.53 -9.00 4.96
N TYR A 99 8.43 -8.26 4.75
CA TYR A 99 8.31 -6.89 5.21
C TYR A 99 7.67 -6.82 6.61
N PRO A 100 8.39 -6.37 7.66
CA PRO A 100 7.92 -6.47 9.05
C PRO A 100 6.63 -5.73 9.35
N TYR A 101 6.30 -4.69 8.57
CA TYR A 101 5.11 -3.87 8.74
C TYR A 101 4.14 -4.05 7.57
N ALA A 102 3.89 -5.31 7.17
CA ALA A 102 2.89 -5.64 6.15
C ALA A 102 1.68 -6.34 6.75
N LEU A 103 0.51 -6.02 6.21
CA LEU A 103 -0.72 -6.78 6.34
C LEU A 103 -1.22 -7.14 4.94
N VAL A 104 -1.30 -8.41 4.64
CA VAL A 104 -1.92 -8.91 3.40
C VAL A 104 -3.33 -9.38 3.72
N LEU A 105 -4.32 -8.81 3.08
CA LEU A 105 -5.72 -9.22 3.17
C LEU A 105 -6.13 -9.82 1.82
N VAL A 106 -6.47 -11.09 1.84
CA VAL A 106 -7.03 -11.78 0.68
C VAL A 106 -8.49 -11.36 0.53
N ASN A 107 -9.00 -11.33 -0.69
CA ASN A 107 -10.36 -10.88 -1.05
C ASN A 107 -11.45 -11.80 -0.42
N ASP A 108 -11.43 -11.84 0.90
CA ASP A 108 -12.52 -12.40 1.73
C ASP A 108 -13.08 -11.25 2.56
N SER A 109 -14.30 -10.83 2.23
CA SER A 109 -14.97 -9.69 2.87
C SER A 109 -15.56 -10.03 4.26
N GLY A 110 -15.01 -11.05 4.91
CA GLY A 110 -15.46 -11.49 6.23
C GLY A 110 -15.15 -10.50 7.36
N ASP A 111 -15.84 -10.65 8.47
CA ASP A 111 -15.63 -9.86 9.70
C ASP A 111 -14.18 -9.96 10.20
N ASP A 112 -13.50 -11.07 9.94
CA ASP A 112 -12.11 -11.31 10.31
C ASP A 112 -11.14 -10.32 9.63
N CYS A 113 -11.30 -10.05 8.35
CA CYS A 113 -10.49 -9.05 7.63
C CYS A 113 -10.65 -7.64 8.22
N THR A 114 -11.87 -7.30 8.67
CA THR A 114 -12.12 -6.00 9.30
C THR A 114 -11.42 -5.89 10.66
N VAL A 115 -11.41 -6.96 11.44
CA VAL A 115 -10.71 -7.00 12.74
C VAL A 115 -9.21 -6.91 12.53
N GLN A 116 -8.64 -7.72 11.62
CA GLN A 116 -7.21 -7.68 11.28
C GLN A 116 -6.77 -6.29 10.83
N LEU A 117 -7.56 -5.63 9.99
CA LEU A 117 -7.28 -4.28 9.51
C LEU A 117 -7.25 -3.26 10.67
N VAL A 118 -8.26 -3.28 11.53
CA VAL A 118 -8.34 -2.36 12.67
C VAL A 118 -7.17 -2.56 13.64
N ASP A 119 -6.84 -3.81 13.95
CA ASP A 119 -5.74 -4.14 14.86
C ASP A 119 -4.39 -3.74 14.26
N PHE A 120 -4.22 -3.95 12.97
CA PHE A 120 -3.01 -3.52 12.25
C PHE A 120 -2.86 -1.99 12.28
N ILE A 121 -3.91 -1.24 11.96
CA ILE A 121 -3.90 0.22 12.02
C ILE A 121 -3.52 0.70 13.42
N LYS A 122 -4.17 0.17 14.47
CA LYS A 122 -3.87 0.55 15.87
C LYS A 122 -2.42 0.26 16.25
N LYS A 123 -1.87 -0.86 15.78
CA LYS A 123 -0.54 -1.34 16.16
C LYS A 123 0.57 -0.59 15.44
N TYR A 124 0.36 -0.23 14.17
CA TYR A 124 1.43 0.20 13.29
C TYR A 124 1.29 1.64 12.76
N SER A 125 0.15 2.33 12.94
CA SER A 125 -0.01 3.71 12.49
C SER A 125 1.11 4.60 13.01
N GLY A 126 1.72 5.38 12.13
CA GLY A 126 2.82 6.29 12.42
C GLY A 126 4.17 5.62 12.72
N LYS A 127 4.28 4.28 12.58
CA LYS A 127 5.58 3.60 12.67
C LYS A 127 6.31 3.65 11.34
N GLU A 128 7.64 3.57 11.43
CA GLU A 128 8.50 3.57 10.25
C GLU A 128 9.72 2.68 10.52
N LEU A 129 10.09 1.85 9.54
CA LEU A 129 11.34 1.11 9.56
C LEU A 129 12.49 2.07 9.22
N ASP A 130 13.60 1.90 9.89
CA ASP A 130 14.80 2.68 9.60
C ASP A 130 15.44 2.26 8.26
N PHE A 131 16.17 3.19 7.66
CA PHE A 131 16.86 2.97 6.39
C PHE A 131 17.82 1.77 6.39
N PRO A 132 18.64 1.52 7.44
CA PRO A 132 19.48 0.33 7.52
C PRO A 132 18.71 -0.98 7.42
N THR A 133 17.54 -1.07 8.07
CA THR A 133 16.66 -2.25 8.01
C THR A 133 16.12 -2.45 6.60
N ILE A 134 15.62 -1.38 5.95
CA ILE A 134 15.12 -1.44 4.58
C ILE A 134 16.24 -1.85 3.62
N SER A 135 17.42 -1.22 3.72
CA SER A 135 18.59 -1.52 2.89
C SER A 135 19.02 -2.97 2.95
N LYS A 136 18.91 -3.56 4.13
CA LYS A 136 19.28 -4.96 4.36
C LYS A 136 18.25 -5.95 3.82
N LEU A 137 16.97 -5.66 4.01
CA LEU A 137 15.88 -6.59 3.65
C LEU A 137 15.45 -6.44 2.19
N PHE A 138 15.52 -5.25 1.64
CA PHE A 138 15.00 -4.90 0.32
C PHE A 138 15.96 -3.97 -0.44
N PRO A 139 17.19 -4.42 -0.75
CA PRO A 139 18.16 -3.59 -1.48
C PRO A 139 17.62 -3.14 -2.84
N GLU A 140 16.77 -3.96 -3.48
CA GLU A 140 16.13 -3.67 -4.77
C GLU A 140 15.11 -2.52 -4.72
N ALA A 141 14.59 -2.18 -3.54
CA ALA A 141 13.67 -1.05 -3.37
C ALA A 141 14.40 0.31 -3.35
N LEU A 142 15.71 0.31 -3.30
CA LEU A 142 16.50 1.54 -3.18
C LEU A 142 17.02 2.02 -4.55
N PRO A 143 16.95 3.34 -4.84
CA PRO A 143 17.38 3.90 -6.11
C PRO A 143 18.85 3.60 -6.47
N SER A 144 19.73 3.50 -5.47
CA SER A 144 21.17 3.22 -5.64
C SER A 144 21.44 1.84 -6.24
N THR A 145 20.60 0.85 -5.97
CA THR A 145 20.77 -0.52 -6.47
C THR A 145 20.34 -0.62 -7.94
N THR A 146 19.28 0.09 -8.32
CA THR A 146 18.80 0.15 -9.70
C THR A 146 19.85 0.79 -10.64
N CYS A 147 20.55 1.83 -10.19
CA CYS A 147 21.62 2.47 -10.98
C CYS A 147 22.83 1.54 -11.17
N ASN A 148 23.20 0.76 -10.16
CA ASN A 148 24.33 -0.18 -10.27
C ASN A 148 24.03 -1.37 -11.19
N THR A 149 22.78 -1.79 -11.30
CA THR A 149 22.38 -2.90 -12.18
C THR A 149 22.32 -2.45 -13.65
N LEU A 150 21.98 -1.19 -13.92
CA LEU A 150 21.94 -0.64 -15.28
C LEU A 150 23.32 -0.17 -15.77
N GLY A 151 24.24 0.19 -14.88
CA GLY A 151 25.62 0.63 -15.22
C GLY A 151 26.54 -0.50 -15.69
N GLY A 152 26.12 -1.77 -15.62
CA GLY A 152 26.89 -2.92 -16.14
C GLY A 152 26.60 -3.30 -17.59
N TYR A 153 25.80 -2.52 -18.31
CA TYR A 153 25.44 -2.77 -19.72
C TYR A 153 25.83 -1.65 -20.69
N PHE A 154 26.77 -0.76 -20.30
CA PHE A 154 27.38 0.23 -21.20
C PHE A 154 28.89 0.10 -21.22
#